data_e55b8a0667d411c91aaf6b0cff2103af
#
_entry.id   e55b8a0667d411c91aaf6b0cff2103af
#
_cell.length_a   1.000
_cell.length_b   1.000
_cell.length_c   1.000
_cell.angle_alpha   90.00
_cell.angle_beta   90.00
_cell.angle_gamma   90.00
#
_symmetry.space_group_name_H-M   'P 1'
#
loop_
_entity.id
_entity.type
_entity.pdbx_description
1 polymer ?
#
loop_
_entity_poly.entity_id
_entity_poly.type
_entity_poly.pdbx_seq_one_letter_code
_entity_poly.pdbx_strand_id
1 'polypeptide(L)'
;VRIHLTTFLLGIALITGCTKTIQSPREALIEDDFAAKTFKTDKEGLSHLIALLKTVHGNIEIKFYSKESPNSVSKIVGLIKKGFYDGLKFHRVIPNFIIQTGDPTGTGRGGSGKLLKAEFNSIPHIKGTVALARGEGPDSSDSQFYIALTTLPHLDGKYTIIGQVVKGMEVVDKITKNDIIVSFSIKKK
;
A
#
# COMPACT_ATOMS: atom_id res chain seq x y z
N VAL A 1 31.42 74.86 -14.39
CA VAL A 1 30.46 73.95 -15.05
C VAL A 1 30.01 72.89 -14.00
N ARG A 2 28.78 73.06 -13.51
CA ARG A 2 28.17 72.12 -12.56
C ARG A 2 27.38 71.04 -13.32
N ILE A 3 27.72 69.75 -13.15
CA ILE A 3 26.98 68.63 -13.70
C ILE A 3 26.13 68.08 -12.58
N HIS A 4 24.80 68.16 -12.73
CA HIS A 4 23.83 67.47 -11.84
C HIS A 4 23.75 65.98 -12.20
N LEU A 5 24.05 65.14 -11.22
CA LEU A 5 23.89 63.71 -11.32
C LEU A 5 22.51 63.33 -10.74
N THR A 6 21.57 62.97 -11.64
CA THR A 6 20.24 62.52 -11.27
C THR A 6 20.28 61.01 -10.98
N THR A 7 20.04 60.64 -9.72
CA THR A 7 20.00 59.26 -9.27
C THR A 7 18.66 58.66 -9.66
N PHE A 8 18.67 57.66 -10.54
CA PHE A 8 17.50 56.87 -10.88
C PHE A 8 17.42 55.66 -9.91
N LEU A 9 16.46 55.67 -9.00
CA LEU A 9 16.12 54.55 -8.14
C LEU A 9 15.30 53.55 -8.96
N LEU A 10 15.92 52.40 -9.31
CA LEU A 10 15.25 51.29 -9.96
C LEU A 10 14.65 50.39 -8.84
N GLY A 11 13.34 50.46 -8.69
CA GLY A 11 12.60 49.57 -7.76
C GLY A 11 12.58 48.15 -8.31
N ILE A 12 13.26 47.25 -7.58
CA ILE A 12 13.18 45.83 -7.84
C ILE A 12 11.89 45.30 -7.15
N ALA A 13 10.87 45.03 -7.96
CA ALA A 13 9.69 44.29 -7.51
C ALA A 13 10.07 42.82 -7.30
N LEU A 14 10.14 42.39 -6.06
CA LEU A 14 10.23 40.97 -5.69
C LEU A 14 8.89 40.28 -6.04
N ILE A 15 8.88 39.55 -7.14
CA ILE A 15 7.81 38.64 -7.49
C ILE A 15 8.04 37.36 -6.65
N THR A 16 7.35 37.24 -5.51
CA THR A 16 7.23 36.00 -4.78
C THR A 16 6.35 35.05 -5.60
N GLY A 17 6.99 34.30 -6.49
CA GLY A 17 6.35 33.20 -7.21
C GLY A 17 6.02 32.08 -6.24
N CYS A 18 4.74 31.97 -5.88
CA CYS A 18 4.20 30.80 -5.21
C CYS A 18 4.27 29.61 -6.18
N THR A 19 5.30 28.82 -6.10
CA THR A 19 5.39 27.54 -6.83
C THR A 19 4.37 26.58 -6.22
N LYS A 20 3.16 26.55 -6.79
CA LYS A 20 2.24 25.44 -6.54
C LYS A 20 2.89 24.17 -7.08
N THR A 21 3.38 23.33 -6.15
CA THR A 21 3.79 21.97 -6.48
C THR A 21 2.57 21.27 -7.08
N ILE A 22 2.66 20.89 -8.35
CA ILE A 22 1.61 20.11 -9.02
C ILE A 22 1.71 18.70 -8.45
N GLN A 23 0.89 18.40 -7.42
CA GLN A 23 0.69 17.05 -6.94
C GLN A 23 0.02 16.24 -8.04
N SER A 24 0.47 14.98 -8.18
CA SER A 24 -0.13 14.09 -9.19
C SER A 24 -1.61 13.88 -8.87
N PRO A 25 -2.49 13.66 -9.89
CA PRO A 25 -3.92 13.45 -9.67
C PRO A 25 -4.25 12.27 -8.72
N ARG A 26 -3.29 11.36 -8.48
CA ARG A 26 -3.44 10.24 -7.54
C ARG A 26 -3.18 10.62 -6.09
N GLU A 27 -2.35 11.64 -5.81
CA GLU A 27 -2.10 12.11 -4.44
C GLU A 27 -3.27 12.95 -3.92
N ALA A 28 -3.91 13.76 -4.78
CA ALA A 28 -5.03 14.61 -4.40
C ALA A 28 -6.32 13.84 -4.01
N LEU A 29 -6.49 12.60 -4.50
CA LEU A 29 -7.66 11.77 -4.18
C LEU A 29 -7.57 11.05 -2.82
N ILE A 30 -6.45 11.17 -2.12
CA ILE A 30 -6.20 10.44 -0.86
C ILE A 30 -6.52 11.30 0.37
N GLU A 31 -6.56 12.64 0.26
CA GLU A 31 -6.62 13.53 1.43
C GLU A 31 -8.02 13.78 2.01
N ASP A 32 -9.11 13.70 1.24
CA ASP A 32 -10.38 14.31 1.68
C ASP A 32 -11.45 13.40 2.29
N ASP A 33 -11.34 12.06 2.28
CA ASP A 33 -12.46 11.21 2.70
C ASP A 33 -12.16 10.15 3.78
N PHE A 34 -10.91 10.06 4.23
CA PHE A 34 -10.56 9.06 5.26
C PHE A 34 -10.89 9.51 6.69
N ALA A 35 -11.13 10.79 6.90
CA ALA A 35 -11.34 11.37 8.24
C ALA A 35 -12.80 11.30 8.72
N ALA A 36 -13.79 11.08 7.87
CA ALA A 36 -15.19 11.30 8.20
C ALA A 36 -16.12 10.08 8.19
N LYS A 37 -15.68 8.89 7.75
CA LYS A 37 -16.50 7.67 7.88
C LYS A 37 -15.79 6.65 8.73
N THR A 38 -16.09 6.69 10.05
CA THR A 38 -15.95 5.52 10.92
C THR A 38 -16.72 4.38 10.25
N PHE A 39 -16.02 3.49 9.56
CA PHE A 39 -16.59 2.24 9.09
C PHE A 39 -17.00 1.45 10.34
N LYS A 40 -18.27 1.50 10.70
CA LYS A 40 -18.90 0.40 11.43
C LYS A 40 -18.85 -0.79 10.49
N THR A 41 -17.71 -1.45 10.43
CA THR A 41 -17.58 -2.75 9.78
C THR A 41 -18.25 -3.74 10.71
N ASP A 42 -19.39 -4.27 10.27
CA ASP A 42 -19.97 -5.46 10.87
C ASP A 42 -18.89 -6.52 10.95
N LYS A 43 -18.40 -6.77 12.19
CA LYS A 43 -17.26 -7.69 12.44
C LYS A 43 -17.52 -9.10 11.87
N GLU A 44 -18.77 -9.45 11.61
CA GLU A 44 -19.19 -10.70 10.98
C GLU A 44 -19.05 -10.73 9.46
N GLY A 45 -19.24 -9.60 8.76
CA GLY A 45 -19.15 -9.52 7.29
C GLY A 45 -17.73 -9.68 6.73
N LEU A 46 -16.69 -9.41 7.52
CA LEU A 46 -15.29 -9.50 7.09
C LEU A 46 -14.69 -10.91 7.20
N SER A 47 -15.26 -11.80 7.99
CA SER A 47 -14.68 -13.12 8.29
C SER A 47 -14.61 -14.10 7.11
N HIS A 48 -15.34 -13.79 6.02
CA HIS A 48 -15.43 -14.63 4.82
C HIS A 48 -15.05 -13.89 3.54
N LEU A 49 -14.38 -12.73 3.65
CA LEU A 49 -13.99 -11.96 2.47
C LEU A 49 -12.85 -12.66 1.72
N ILE A 50 -13.10 -12.90 0.46
CA ILE A 50 -12.08 -13.30 -0.51
C ILE A 50 -11.82 -12.12 -1.42
N ALA A 51 -10.56 -11.73 -1.52
CA ALA A 51 -10.10 -10.76 -2.49
C ALA A 51 -9.57 -11.47 -3.74
N LEU A 52 -9.82 -10.87 -4.90
CA LEU A 52 -9.31 -11.30 -6.20
C LEU A 52 -8.26 -10.30 -6.68
N LEU A 53 -7.01 -10.71 -6.64
CA LEU A 53 -5.86 -9.98 -7.18
C LEU A 53 -5.59 -10.50 -8.59
N LYS A 54 -5.80 -9.66 -9.60
CA LYS A 54 -5.51 -9.97 -11.00
C LYS A 54 -4.15 -9.42 -11.39
N THR A 55 -3.34 -10.26 -12.00
CA THR A 55 -2.02 -9.90 -12.51
C THR A 55 -1.92 -10.23 -14.00
N VAL A 56 -0.81 -9.86 -14.62
CA VAL A 56 -0.53 -10.25 -16.04
C VAL A 56 -0.37 -11.77 -16.20
N HIS A 57 -0.12 -12.51 -15.10
CA HIS A 57 0.06 -13.96 -15.12
C HIS A 57 -1.19 -14.74 -14.73
N GLY A 58 -2.26 -14.06 -14.30
CA GLY A 58 -3.52 -14.70 -13.91
C GLY A 58 -4.07 -14.15 -12.59
N ASN A 59 -4.95 -14.94 -11.98
CA ASN A 59 -5.71 -14.56 -10.79
C ASN A 59 -5.18 -15.23 -9.53
N ILE A 60 -5.14 -14.46 -8.43
CA ILE A 60 -4.78 -14.90 -7.09
C ILE A 60 -5.95 -14.61 -6.17
N GLU A 61 -6.42 -15.62 -5.42
CA GLU A 61 -7.48 -15.45 -4.42
C GLU A 61 -6.87 -15.42 -3.03
N ILE A 62 -7.18 -14.37 -2.26
CA ILE A 62 -6.67 -14.16 -0.92
C ILE A 62 -7.84 -14.17 0.07
N LYS A 63 -7.79 -15.07 1.06
CA LYS A 63 -8.71 -15.07 2.20
C LYS A 63 -8.12 -14.19 3.31
N PHE A 64 -8.89 -13.22 3.80
CA PHE A 64 -8.44 -12.34 4.89
C PHE A 64 -8.70 -12.93 6.28
N TYR A 65 -7.81 -12.59 7.23
CA TYR A 65 -7.86 -12.93 8.64
C TYR A 65 -8.33 -11.74 9.49
N SER A 66 -9.59 -11.37 9.30
CA SER A 66 -10.16 -10.17 9.92
C SER A 66 -10.39 -10.27 11.44
N LYS A 67 -10.39 -11.48 12.01
CA LYS A 67 -10.44 -11.66 13.46
C LYS A 67 -9.08 -11.39 14.11
N GLU A 68 -8.02 -11.80 13.47
CA GLU A 68 -6.65 -11.74 13.95
C GLU A 68 -6.01 -10.36 13.71
N SER A 69 -6.44 -9.67 12.64
CA SER A 69 -5.89 -8.36 12.22
C SER A 69 -6.99 -7.42 11.73
N PRO A 70 -7.97 -7.05 12.59
CA PRO A 70 -9.20 -6.37 12.17
C PRO A 70 -8.95 -4.98 11.55
N ASN A 71 -8.06 -4.18 12.14
CA ASN A 71 -7.79 -2.83 11.65
C ASN A 71 -6.98 -2.85 10.34
N SER A 72 -6.01 -3.74 10.28
CA SER A 72 -5.16 -3.93 9.10
C SER A 72 -5.98 -4.44 7.91
N VAL A 73 -6.80 -5.48 8.12
CA VAL A 73 -7.69 -5.99 7.07
C VAL A 73 -8.70 -4.94 6.63
N SER A 74 -9.32 -4.22 7.58
CA SER A 74 -10.27 -3.15 7.27
C SER A 74 -9.65 -2.08 6.37
N LYS A 75 -8.42 -1.64 6.69
CA LYS A 75 -7.69 -0.66 5.88
C LYS A 75 -7.37 -1.18 4.49
N ILE A 76 -6.79 -2.39 4.38
CA ILE A 76 -6.44 -2.98 3.09
C ILE A 76 -7.69 -3.16 2.22
N VAL A 77 -8.79 -3.65 2.78
CA VAL A 77 -10.10 -3.77 2.08
C VAL A 77 -10.61 -2.41 1.63
N GLY A 78 -10.48 -1.37 2.47
CA GLY A 78 -10.84 0.00 2.11
C GLY A 78 -10.03 0.53 0.92
N LEU A 79 -8.72 0.28 0.89
CA LEU A 79 -7.84 0.64 -0.22
C LEU A 79 -8.18 -0.15 -1.50
N ILE A 80 -8.46 -1.45 -1.37
CA ILE A 80 -8.91 -2.29 -2.49
C ILE A 80 -10.19 -1.71 -3.12
N LYS A 81 -11.20 -1.37 -2.30
CA LYS A 81 -12.47 -0.81 -2.78
C LYS A 81 -12.30 0.54 -3.49
N LYS A 82 -11.25 1.29 -3.18
CA LYS A 82 -10.89 2.56 -3.82
C LYS A 82 -10.07 2.38 -5.10
N GLY A 83 -9.71 1.15 -5.49
CA GLY A 83 -8.83 0.88 -6.63
C GLY A 83 -7.38 1.31 -6.40
N PHE A 84 -6.96 1.53 -5.13
CA PHE A 84 -5.61 2.02 -4.80
C PHE A 84 -4.49 1.15 -5.37
N TYR A 85 -4.71 -0.16 -5.43
CA TYR A 85 -3.69 -1.12 -5.86
C TYR A 85 -3.60 -1.30 -7.38
N ASP A 86 -4.59 -0.83 -8.14
CA ASP A 86 -4.66 -1.04 -9.59
C ASP A 86 -3.50 -0.33 -10.29
N GLY A 87 -2.77 -1.06 -11.11
CA GLY A 87 -1.57 -0.59 -11.81
C GLY A 87 -0.31 -0.49 -10.95
N LEU A 88 -0.34 -0.85 -9.65
CA LEU A 88 0.86 -0.87 -8.83
C LEU A 88 1.76 -2.04 -9.20
N LYS A 89 3.08 -1.84 -9.00
CA LYS A 89 4.10 -2.83 -9.32
C LYS A 89 4.42 -3.73 -8.13
N PHE A 90 4.82 -4.96 -8.43
CA PHE A 90 5.60 -5.77 -7.52
C PHE A 90 7.03 -5.23 -7.52
N HIS A 91 7.30 -4.23 -6.69
CA HIS A 91 8.58 -3.51 -6.68
C HIS A 91 9.73 -4.32 -6.07
N ARG A 92 9.42 -5.35 -5.29
CA ARG A 92 10.40 -6.25 -4.67
C ARG A 92 9.95 -7.70 -4.85
N VAL A 93 10.79 -8.50 -5.49
CA VAL A 93 10.63 -9.94 -5.68
C VAL A 93 11.95 -10.61 -5.33
N ILE A 94 11.93 -11.49 -4.35
CA ILE A 94 13.08 -12.29 -3.91
C ILE A 94 12.68 -13.76 -4.03
N PRO A 95 13.27 -14.52 -4.96
CA PRO A 95 13.00 -15.94 -5.14
C PRO A 95 13.17 -16.71 -3.83
N ASN A 96 12.29 -17.68 -3.60
CA ASN A 96 12.27 -18.51 -2.39
C ASN A 96 12.12 -17.71 -1.08
N PHE A 97 11.64 -16.47 -1.15
CA PHE A 97 11.40 -15.63 0.02
C PHE A 97 10.03 -14.95 -0.08
N ILE A 98 9.92 -13.79 -0.74
CA ILE A 98 8.68 -13.03 -0.83
C ILE A 98 8.52 -12.32 -2.18
N ILE A 99 7.27 -11.98 -2.52
CA ILE A 99 6.92 -10.91 -3.46
C ILE A 99 6.22 -9.79 -2.69
N GLN A 100 6.55 -8.52 -2.97
CA GLN A 100 6.04 -7.35 -2.23
C GLN A 100 5.54 -6.27 -3.19
N THR A 101 4.41 -5.68 -2.82
CA THR A 101 3.70 -4.64 -3.58
C THR A 101 3.02 -3.63 -2.63
N GLY A 102 2.16 -2.75 -3.17
CA GLY A 102 1.37 -1.80 -2.39
C GLY A 102 2.05 -0.46 -2.15
N ASP A 103 3.14 -0.18 -2.86
CA ASP A 103 3.81 1.12 -2.89
C ASP A 103 3.44 1.87 -4.18
N PRO A 104 2.70 2.99 -4.13
CA PRO A 104 2.34 3.76 -5.31
C PRO A 104 3.54 4.41 -6.01
N THR A 105 4.66 4.59 -5.29
CA THR A 105 5.89 5.14 -5.88
C THR A 105 6.77 4.08 -6.50
N GLY A 106 6.59 2.80 -6.15
CA GLY A 106 7.40 1.68 -6.62
C GLY A 106 8.84 1.65 -6.09
N THR A 107 9.16 2.49 -5.10
CA THR A 107 10.52 2.61 -4.51
C THR A 107 10.73 1.73 -3.28
N GLY A 108 9.66 1.21 -2.69
CA GLY A 108 9.62 0.52 -1.41
C GLY A 108 9.44 1.46 -0.20
N ARG A 109 9.36 2.78 -0.42
CA ARG A 109 9.26 3.80 0.63
C ARG A 109 7.90 4.50 0.68
N GLY A 110 7.08 4.35 -0.36
CA GLY A 110 5.75 4.95 -0.46
C GLY A 110 4.67 4.15 0.27
N GLY A 111 3.51 4.76 0.41
CA GLY A 111 2.34 4.15 1.04
C GLY A 111 1.07 4.96 0.80
N SER A 112 0.00 4.65 1.52
CA SER A 112 -1.27 5.38 1.45
C SER A 112 -1.29 6.66 2.30
N GLY A 113 -0.21 6.95 3.04
CA GLY A 113 -0.08 8.12 3.90
C GLY A 113 -0.62 7.94 5.32
N LYS A 114 -1.11 6.76 5.71
CA LYS A 114 -1.61 6.51 7.06
C LYS A 114 -1.04 5.23 7.64
N LEU A 115 -0.23 5.36 8.68
CA LEU A 115 0.35 4.22 9.38
C LEU A 115 -0.69 3.43 10.18
N LEU A 116 -0.39 2.17 10.42
CA LEU A 116 -1.17 1.24 11.24
C LEU A 116 -0.39 0.82 12.47
N LYS A 117 -1.09 0.66 13.58
CA LYS A 117 -0.56 -0.08 14.73
C LYS A 117 -0.39 -1.54 14.37
N ALA A 118 0.64 -2.17 14.90
CA ALA A 118 0.90 -3.58 14.69
C ALA A 118 -0.22 -4.44 15.29
N GLU A 119 -0.63 -5.46 14.54
CA GLU A 119 -1.55 -6.50 14.96
C GLU A 119 -0.86 -7.86 14.82
N PHE A 120 0.32 -8.01 15.48
CA PHE A 120 1.07 -9.24 15.44
C PHE A 120 0.22 -10.38 16.03
N ASN A 121 0.23 -11.52 15.35
CA ASN A 121 -0.57 -12.68 15.73
C ASN A 121 0.28 -13.96 15.64
N SER A 122 -0.27 -15.07 16.11
CA SER A 122 0.43 -16.36 16.20
C SER A 122 0.32 -17.23 14.94
N ILE A 123 -0.24 -16.69 13.85
CA ILE A 123 -0.32 -17.42 12.58
C ILE A 123 1.10 -17.56 12.02
N PRO A 124 1.51 -18.78 11.59
CA PRO A 124 2.84 -18.99 11.04
C PRO A 124 2.96 -18.45 9.61
N HIS A 125 4.16 -18.00 9.25
CA HIS A 125 4.51 -17.68 7.86
C HIS A 125 4.77 -18.98 7.08
N ILE A 126 3.77 -19.48 6.42
CA ILE A 126 3.88 -20.59 5.46
C ILE A 126 3.80 -20.06 4.03
N LYS A 127 4.07 -20.90 3.02
CA LYS A 127 3.89 -20.52 1.62
C LYS A 127 2.50 -19.96 1.37
N GLY A 128 2.40 -18.79 0.74
CA GLY A 128 1.14 -18.09 0.45
C GLY A 128 0.62 -17.19 1.58
N THR A 129 1.30 -17.11 2.74
CA THR A 129 0.94 -16.14 3.80
C THR A 129 1.05 -14.71 3.26
N VAL A 130 0.02 -13.91 3.51
CA VAL A 130 -0.04 -12.48 3.17
C VAL A 130 0.13 -11.66 4.44
N ALA A 131 1.17 -10.82 4.50
CA ALA A 131 1.45 -9.98 5.67
C ALA A 131 1.82 -8.56 5.27
N LEU A 132 1.58 -7.60 6.18
CA LEU A 132 1.95 -6.21 5.97
C LEU A 132 3.48 -6.04 6.03
N ALA A 133 4.02 -5.34 5.05
CA ALA A 133 5.39 -4.84 5.14
C ALA A 133 5.45 -3.67 6.13
N ARG A 134 6.60 -3.48 6.78
CA ARG A 134 6.86 -2.40 7.72
C ARG A 134 8.29 -1.90 7.65
N GLY A 135 8.53 -0.70 8.16
CA GLY A 135 9.87 -0.17 8.42
C GLY A 135 10.46 -0.72 9.73
N GLU A 136 11.32 0.06 10.38
CA GLU A 136 12.01 -0.37 11.61
C GLU A 136 11.05 -0.50 12.80
N GLY A 137 10.14 0.44 12.98
CA GLY A 137 9.17 0.42 14.09
C GLY A 137 8.04 -0.58 13.87
N PRO A 138 7.46 -1.14 14.95
CA PRO A 138 6.33 -2.07 14.85
C PRO A 138 5.10 -1.41 14.19
N ASP A 139 4.83 -0.15 14.49
CA ASP A 139 3.65 0.62 14.04
C ASP A 139 3.92 1.40 12.74
N SER A 140 4.77 0.86 11.85
CA SER A 140 5.18 1.52 10.62
C SER A 140 4.61 0.88 9.34
N SER A 141 3.66 -0.05 9.47
CA SER A 141 2.95 -0.61 8.32
C SER A 141 1.96 0.39 7.73
N ASP A 142 1.75 0.33 6.41
CA ASP A 142 0.77 1.16 5.72
C ASP A 142 -0.01 0.35 4.69
N SER A 143 0.21 0.56 3.39
CA SER A 143 -0.46 -0.11 2.28
C SER A 143 0.35 -1.26 1.69
N GLN A 144 1.65 -1.33 1.97
CA GLN A 144 2.52 -2.36 1.42
C GLN A 144 2.27 -3.71 2.09
N PHE A 145 2.19 -4.76 1.29
CA PHE A 145 2.09 -6.13 1.75
C PHE A 145 2.97 -7.05 0.93
N TYR A 146 3.28 -8.21 1.49
CA TYR A 146 4.01 -9.26 0.78
C TYR A 146 3.28 -10.60 0.84
N ILE A 147 3.60 -11.46 -0.11
CA ILE A 147 3.19 -12.87 -0.15
C ILE A 147 4.43 -13.73 0.02
N ALA A 148 4.41 -14.63 1.00
CA ALA A 148 5.50 -15.56 1.25
C ALA A 148 5.56 -16.65 0.17
N LEU A 149 6.74 -16.89 -0.39
CA LEU A 149 6.99 -17.92 -1.40
C LEU A 149 7.39 -19.27 -0.78
N THR A 150 7.70 -19.28 0.51
CA THR A 150 8.09 -20.47 1.29
C THR A 150 7.72 -20.26 2.76
N THR A 151 8.01 -21.26 3.60
CA THR A 151 7.85 -21.15 5.05
C THR A 151 8.98 -20.29 5.65
N LEU A 152 8.63 -19.28 6.46
CA LEU A 152 9.52 -18.24 6.97
C LEU A 152 9.39 -18.07 8.49
N PRO A 153 9.73 -19.07 9.31
CA PRO A 153 9.47 -19.05 10.76
C PRO A 153 10.20 -17.92 11.48
N HIS A 154 11.29 -17.39 10.93
CA HIS A 154 12.01 -16.27 11.50
C HIS A 154 11.23 -14.93 11.44
N LEU A 155 10.12 -14.86 10.69
CA LEU A 155 9.21 -13.72 10.60
C LEU A 155 8.00 -13.84 11.55
N ASP A 156 7.77 -15.01 12.15
CA ASP A 156 6.61 -15.26 13.01
C ASP A 156 6.59 -14.31 14.21
N GLY A 157 5.41 -13.77 14.53
CA GLY A 157 5.21 -12.80 15.60
C GLY A 157 5.84 -11.41 15.37
N LYS A 158 6.47 -11.16 14.22
CA LYS A 158 7.16 -9.89 13.92
C LYS A 158 6.47 -9.04 12.86
N TYR A 159 5.50 -9.60 12.15
CA TYR A 159 4.72 -8.95 11.11
C TYR A 159 3.23 -9.21 11.31
N THR A 160 2.40 -8.26 10.90
CA THR A 160 0.95 -8.42 10.92
C THR A 160 0.51 -9.29 9.74
N ILE A 161 0.13 -10.53 10.03
CA ILE A 161 -0.43 -11.43 9.01
C ILE A 161 -1.90 -11.06 8.82
N ILE A 162 -2.27 -10.76 7.58
CA ILE A 162 -3.61 -10.28 7.19
C ILE A 162 -4.41 -11.31 6.40
N GLY A 163 -3.78 -12.40 5.93
CA GLY A 163 -4.47 -13.38 5.11
C GLY A 163 -3.59 -14.48 4.55
N GLN A 164 -4.20 -15.29 3.68
CA GLN A 164 -3.58 -16.44 3.01
C GLN A 164 -4.05 -16.51 1.56
N VAL A 165 -3.15 -16.81 0.65
CA VAL A 165 -3.48 -17.21 -0.73
C VAL A 165 -4.16 -18.56 -0.67
N VAL A 166 -5.39 -18.64 -1.15
CA VAL A 166 -6.20 -19.87 -1.19
C VAL A 166 -6.30 -20.47 -2.60
N LYS A 167 -5.96 -19.65 -3.62
CA LYS A 167 -5.93 -20.06 -5.02
C LYS A 167 -4.93 -19.22 -5.81
N GLY A 168 -4.22 -19.82 -6.78
CA GLY A 168 -3.32 -19.07 -7.67
C GLY A 168 -1.88 -18.99 -7.16
N MET A 169 -1.41 -19.93 -6.32
CA MET A 169 0.01 -19.96 -5.93
C MET A 169 0.94 -20.18 -7.14
N GLU A 170 0.48 -20.91 -8.16
CA GLU A 170 1.18 -21.07 -9.43
C GLU A 170 1.29 -19.77 -10.25
N VAL A 171 0.40 -18.80 -9.98
CA VAL A 171 0.48 -17.44 -10.53
C VAL A 171 1.46 -16.61 -9.72
N VAL A 172 1.40 -16.71 -8.37
CA VAL A 172 2.34 -16.04 -7.46
C VAL A 172 3.79 -16.41 -7.79
N ASP A 173 4.06 -17.70 -8.05
CA ASP A 173 5.40 -18.21 -8.37
C ASP A 173 5.96 -17.69 -9.72
N LYS A 174 5.09 -17.15 -10.62
CA LYS A 174 5.48 -16.54 -11.90
C LYS A 174 5.75 -15.05 -11.84
N ILE A 175 5.36 -14.38 -10.75
CA ILE A 175 5.49 -12.92 -10.62
C ILE A 175 6.97 -12.53 -10.58
N THR A 176 7.32 -11.58 -11.41
CA THR A 176 8.66 -10.99 -11.48
C THR A 176 8.64 -9.53 -11.07
N LYS A 177 9.82 -8.98 -10.78
CA LYS A 177 9.96 -7.57 -10.42
C LYS A 177 9.43 -6.67 -11.54
N ASN A 178 8.62 -5.68 -11.16
CA ASN A 178 7.91 -4.72 -12.00
C ASN A 178 6.67 -5.26 -12.73
N ASP A 179 6.27 -6.51 -12.55
CA ASP A 179 4.93 -6.95 -12.94
C ASP A 179 3.88 -6.09 -12.24
N ILE A 180 2.75 -5.88 -12.90
CA ILE A 180 1.70 -4.99 -12.41
C ILE A 180 0.49 -5.75 -11.88
N ILE A 181 -0.16 -5.16 -10.90
CA ILE A 181 -1.51 -5.49 -10.51
C ILE A 181 -2.47 -4.92 -11.56
N VAL A 182 -3.17 -5.77 -12.29
CA VAL A 182 -4.17 -5.35 -13.28
C VAL A 182 -5.40 -4.80 -12.57
N SER A 183 -5.87 -5.50 -11.53
CA SER A 183 -6.91 -5.03 -10.62
C SER A 183 -6.90 -5.82 -9.32
N PHE A 184 -7.37 -5.18 -8.25
CA PHE A 184 -7.56 -5.84 -6.97
C PHE A 184 -8.97 -5.54 -6.46
N SER A 185 -9.78 -6.56 -6.25
CA SER A 185 -11.20 -6.42 -5.92
C SER A 185 -11.64 -7.40 -4.83
N ILE A 186 -12.74 -7.08 -4.15
CA ILE A 186 -13.38 -7.99 -3.17
C ILE A 186 -14.43 -8.81 -3.92
N LYS A 187 -14.35 -10.14 -3.83
CA LYS A 187 -15.40 -11.03 -4.33
C LYS A 187 -16.65 -10.86 -3.48
N LYS A 188 -17.76 -10.57 -4.11
CA LYS A 188 -19.07 -10.74 -3.48
C LYS A 188 -19.38 -12.24 -3.48
N LYS A 189 -19.82 -12.78 -2.34
CA LYS A 189 -20.45 -14.10 -2.29
C LYS A 189 -21.74 -14.07 -3.07
#